data_776eefe32021542fd5e8c7147dfe2d00
#
_entry.id   776eefe32021542fd5e8c7147dfe2d00
#
_cell.length_a   1.000
_cell.length_b   1.000
_cell.length_c   1.000
_cell.angle_alpha   90.00
_cell.angle_beta   90.00
_cell.angle_gamma   90.00
#
_symmetry.space_group_name_H-M   'P 1'
#
loop_
_entity.id
_entity.type
_entity.pdbx_description
1 polymer ?
#
loop_
_entity_poly.entity_id
_entity_poly.type
_entity_poly.pdbx_seq_one_letter_code
_entity_poly.pdbx_strand_id
1 'polypeptide(L)'
;MFNVNNKNILITGATSGIGKESALALAKMGANITFIARNKVKAENLLNDINKISSGQNSFIIADLSSQKDIKTASENYINKNISLDILLNNAGLINFRRKETIDGLEETFALNHLAYFSLTNLLLDKIKESSSARIVNVSSGAHQFVKRMNFDDIQSEKSYKPFQ
;
A
#
# COMPACT_ATOMS: atom_id res chain seq x y z
N MET A 1 -6.92 24.08 0.66
CA MET A 1 -5.93 23.04 0.38
C MET A 1 -5.96 22.06 1.55
N PHE A 2 -5.97 20.75 1.31
CA PHE A 2 -5.96 19.75 2.39
C PHE A 2 -4.61 19.81 3.13
N ASN A 3 -4.65 20.03 4.45
CA ASN A 3 -3.43 20.11 5.25
C ASN A 3 -3.10 18.72 5.83
N VAL A 4 -1.89 18.25 5.60
CA VAL A 4 -1.39 16.94 6.09
C VAL A 4 -0.53 17.05 7.36
N ASN A 5 -0.29 18.24 7.85
CA ASN A 5 0.50 18.43 9.09
C ASN A 5 -0.15 17.68 10.26
N ASN A 6 0.66 16.90 10.97
CA ASN A 6 0.26 16.02 12.09
C ASN A 6 -0.76 14.91 11.70
N LYS A 7 -0.99 14.67 10.39
CA LYS A 7 -1.87 13.58 9.93
C LYS A 7 -1.13 12.24 9.94
N ASN A 8 -1.81 11.19 10.40
CA ASN A 8 -1.29 9.83 10.39
C ASN A 8 -1.56 9.20 9.01
N ILE A 9 -0.51 8.89 8.29
CA ILE A 9 -0.58 8.36 6.92
C ILE A 9 0.05 6.96 6.88
N LEU A 10 -0.71 5.99 6.36
CA LEU A 10 -0.20 4.66 6.05
C LEU A 10 0.03 4.55 4.55
N ILE A 11 1.26 4.18 4.14
CA ILE A 11 1.67 4.10 2.74
C ILE A 11 2.11 2.68 2.40
N THR A 12 1.63 2.13 1.30
CA THR A 12 2.12 0.87 0.75
C THR A 12 3.08 1.12 -0.41
N GLY A 13 4.12 0.26 -0.57
CA GLY A 13 5.09 0.39 -1.67
C GLY A 13 5.97 1.63 -1.59
N ALA A 14 6.26 2.13 -0.38
CA ALA A 14 7.01 3.36 -0.15
C ALA A 14 8.53 3.24 -0.36
N THR A 15 9.11 2.04 -0.54
CA THR A 15 10.56 1.88 -0.57
C THR A 15 11.23 2.20 -1.92
N SER A 16 10.43 2.57 -2.93
CA SER A 16 10.92 2.95 -4.27
C SER A 16 9.90 3.77 -5.05
N GLY A 17 10.35 4.39 -6.14
CA GLY A 17 9.48 5.05 -7.13
C GLY A 17 8.53 6.09 -6.53
N ILE A 18 7.30 6.13 -7.05
CA ILE A 18 6.27 7.11 -6.64
C ILE A 18 6.00 7.06 -5.14
N GLY A 19 5.93 5.87 -4.54
CA GLY A 19 5.67 5.72 -3.12
C GLY A 19 6.77 6.31 -2.23
N LYS A 20 8.05 6.21 -2.64
CA LYS A 20 9.17 6.81 -1.91
C LYS A 20 9.10 8.33 -1.94
N GLU A 21 8.92 8.91 -3.11
CA GLU A 21 8.81 10.35 -3.28
C GLU A 21 7.60 10.92 -2.53
N SER A 22 6.47 10.21 -2.57
CA SER A 22 5.27 10.56 -1.80
C SER A 22 5.52 10.54 -0.30
N ALA A 23 6.19 9.49 0.22
CA ALA A 23 6.51 9.39 1.64
C ALA A 23 7.41 10.55 2.12
N LEU A 24 8.46 10.87 1.35
CA LEU A 24 9.36 11.99 1.65
C LEU A 24 8.65 13.34 1.59
N ALA A 25 7.84 13.57 0.54
CA ALA A 25 7.10 14.81 0.39
C ALA A 25 6.09 15.04 1.52
N LEU A 26 5.31 14.01 1.86
CA LEU A 26 4.32 14.08 2.94
C LEU A 26 4.98 14.26 4.32
N ALA A 27 6.10 13.57 4.56
CA ALA A 27 6.90 13.77 5.77
C ALA A 27 7.42 15.20 5.90
N LYS A 28 7.95 15.77 4.80
CA LYS A 28 8.39 17.18 4.76
C LYS A 28 7.25 18.17 5.02
N MET A 29 6.01 17.79 4.70
CA MET A 29 4.81 18.58 4.99
C MET A 29 4.29 18.39 6.44
N GLY A 30 5.02 17.66 7.29
CA GLY A 30 4.73 17.47 8.70
C GLY A 30 3.80 16.28 9.02
N ALA A 31 3.57 15.36 8.08
CA ALA A 31 2.80 14.17 8.35
C ALA A 31 3.59 13.14 9.18
N ASN A 32 2.88 12.31 9.95
CA ASN A 32 3.39 11.12 10.60
C ASN A 32 3.28 9.94 9.63
N ILE A 33 4.40 9.39 9.18
CA ILE A 33 4.43 8.35 8.16
C ILE A 33 4.61 6.97 8.79
N THR A 34 3.65 6.09 8.60
CA THR A 34 3.84 4.65 8.71
C THR A 34 3.83 4.05 7.31
N PHE A 35 4.76 3.17 6.99
CA PHE A 35 4.73 2.49 5.69
C PHE A 35 4.93 0.99 5.81
N ILE A 36 4.33 0.24 4.87
CA ILE A 36 4.47 -1.21 4.78
C ILE A 36 5.53 -1.53 3.73
N ALA A 37 6.48 -2.39 4.09
CA ALA A 37 7.55 -2.83 3.22
C ALA A 37 7.88 -4.31 3.44
N ARG A 38 8.29 -5.03 2.38
CA ARG A 38 8.72 -6.44 2.50
C ARG A 38 10.24 -6.59 2.75
N ASN A 39 11.03 -5.59 2.42
CA ASN A 39 12.48 -5.61 2.61
C ASN A 39 12.89 -4.70 3.75
N LYS A 40 13.40 -5.30 4.85
CA LYS A 40 13.76 -4.61 6.07
C LYS A 40 14.86 -3.56 5.85
N VAL A 41 15.92 -3.89 5.11
CA VAL A 41 17.04 -2.96 4.86
C VAL A 41 16.58 -1.72 4.09
N LYS A 42 15.74 -1.91 3.05
CA LYS A 42 15.17 -0.77 2.32
C LYS A 42 14.23 0.07 3.20
N ALA A 43 13.51 -0.57 4.11
CA ALA A 43 12.63 0.13 5.05
C ALA A 43 13.42 0.96 6.05
N GLU A 44 14.48 0.40 6.64
CA GLU A 44 15.38 1.13 7.55
C GLU A 44 16.03 2.34 6.88
N ASN A 45 16.51 2.17 5.64
CA ASN A 45 17.08 3.27 4.86
C ASN A 45 16.05 4.39 4.60
N LEU A 46 14.84 4.04 4.18
CA LEU A 46 13.78 5.04 3.96
C LEU A 46 13.40 5.73 5.27
N LEU A 47 13.24 4.98 6.37
CA LEU A 47 12.93 5.57 7.68
C LEU A 47 14.00 6.58 8.11
N ASN A 48 15.28 6.24 7.91
CA ASN A 48 16.38 7.15 8.18
C ASN A 48 16.31 8.43 7.31
N ASP A 49 15.99 8.28 6.02
CA ASP A 49 15.83 9.43 5.13
C ASP A 49 14.64 10.32 5.54
N ILE A 50 13.52 9.73 5.93
CA ILE A 50 12.35 10.46 6.44
C ILE A 50 12.70 11.20 7.74
N ASN A 51 13.37 10.56 8.69
CA ASN A 51 13.69 11.16 9.99
C ASN A 51 14.72 12.30 9.92
N LYS A 52 15.50 12.37 8.84
CA LYS A 52 16.40 13.54 8.59
C LYS A 52 15.63 14.81 8.21
N ILE A 53 14.43 14.69 7.67
CA ILE A 53 13.64 15.79 7.09
C ILE A 53 12.33 16.07 7.81
N SER A 54 11.95 15.24 8.78
CA SER A 54 10.69 15.32 9.50
C SER A 54 10.89 14.95 10.97
N SER A 55 10.26 15.73 11.85
CA SER A 55 10.12 15.43 13.28
C SER A 55 8.89 14.62 13.63
N GLY A 56 8.11 14.18 12.64
CA GLY A 56 6.92 13.36 12.84
C GLY A 56 7.21 11.98 13.43
N GLN A 57 6.18 11.33 13.93
CA GLN A 57 6.28 9.96 14.43
C GLN A 57 6.27 8.98 13.24
N ASN A 58 7.47 8.66 12.74
CA ASN A 58 7.62 7.81 11.57
C ASN A 58 8.00 6.37 11.94
N SER A 59 7.48 5.40 11.21
CA SER A 59 7.73 3.98 11.46
C SER A 59 7.44 3.13 10.22
N PHE A 60 7.81 1.84 10.26
CA PHE A 60 7.44 0.89 9.23
C PHE A 60 6.90 -0.41 9.83
N ILE A 61 6.21 -1.18 9.01
CA ILE A 61 5.73 -2.53 9.27
C ILE A 61 6.30 -3.44 8.18
N ILE A 62 6.88 -4.57 8.56
CA ILE A 62 7.37 -5.56 7.60
C ILE A 62 6.24 -6.53 7.28
N ALA A 63 5.85 -6.60 6.01
CA ALA A 63 4.85 -7.52 5.49
C ALA A 63 4.98 -7.67 3.97
N ASP A 64 4.64 -8.85 3.45
CA ASP A 64 4.43 -9.06 2.02
C ASP A 64 2.94 -8.91 1.69
N LEU A 65 2.60 -7.85 0.97
CA LEU A 65 1.21 -7.56 0.61
C LEU A 65 0.65 -8.48 -0.49
N SER A 66 1.43 -9.42 -0.99
CA SER A 66 0.89 -10.51 -1.82
C SER A 66 0.34 -11.68 -0.99
N SER A 67 0.56 -11.68 0.34
CA SER A 67 0.08 -12.67 1.31
C SER A 67 -1.09 -12.09 2.12
N GLN A 68 -2.25 -12.76 2.09
CA GLN A 68 -3.43 -12.36 2.85
C GLN A 68 -3.18 -12.43 4.37
N LYS A 69 -2.40 -13.41 4.82
CA LYS A 69 -1.99 -13.53 6.22
C LYS A 69 -1.14 -12.33 6.65
N ASP A 70 -0.18 -11.93 5.83
CA ASP A 70 0.71 -10.80 6.15
C ASP A 70 -0.04 -9.48 6.15
N ILE A 71 -1.00 -9.29 5.22
CA ILE A 71 -1.88 -8.12 5.20
C ILE A 71 -2.67 -8.02 6.51
N LYS A 72 -3.24 -9.13 6.98
CA LYS A 72 -3.97 -9.18 8.25
C LYS A 72 -3.07 -8.80 9.42
N THR A 73 -1.89 -9.44 9.52
CA THR A 73 -0.91 -9.15 10.58
C THR A 73 -0.44 -7.69 10.55
N ALA A 74 -0.18 -7.13 9.35
CA ALA A 74 0.20 -5.73 9.20
C ALA A 74 -0.90 -4.77 9.66
N SER A 75 -2.15 -5.10 9.35
CA SER A 75 -3.32 -4.32 9.80
C SER A 75 -3.46 -4.35 11.33
N GLU A 76 -3.34 -5.53 11.94
CA GLU A 76 -3.34 -5.69 13.40
C GLU A 76 -2.21 -4.90 14.06
N ASN A 77 -1.00 -4.95 13.49
CA ASN A 77 0.15 -4.19 13.96
C ASN A 77 -0.09 -2.66 13.88
N TYR A 78 -0.80 -2.19 12.85
CA TYR A 78 -1.18 -0.78 12.77
C TYR A 78 -2.24 -0.41 13.81
N ILE A 79 -3.28 -1.24 13.95
CA ILE A 79 -4.37 -1.04 14.90
C ILE A 79 -3.84 -0.96 16.34
N ASN A 80 -2.89 -1.84 16.68
CA ASN A 80 -2.28 -1.91 18.01
C ASN A 80 -1.43 -0.67 18.37
N LYS A 81 -1.08 0.18 17.40
CA LYS A 81 -0.46 1.50 17.70
C LYS A 81 -1.42 2.47 18.38
N ASN A 82 -2.70 2.17 18.39
CA ASN A 82 -3.76 2.98 19.00
C ASN A 82 -3.77 4.46 18.51
N ILE A 83 -3.46 4.67 17.25
CA ILE A 83 -3.54 5.97 16.56
C ILE A 83 -4.63 5.92 15.49
N SER A 84 -5.26 7.05 15.17
CA SER A 84 -6.20 7.15 14.04
C SER A 84 -5.45 6.97 12.71
N LEU A 85 -6.18 6.66 11.64
CA LEU A 85 -5.65 6.64 10.29
C LEU A 85 -6.33 7.74 9.46
N ASP A 86 -5.61 8.83 9.22
CA ASP A 86 -6.15 9.95 8.44
C ASP A 86 -6.07 9.69 6.94
N ILE A 87 -4.98 9.09 6.46
CA ILE A 87 -4.81 8.79 5.04
C ILE A 87 -4.25 7.38 4.85
N LEU A 88 -4.96 6.56 4.07
CA LEU A 88 -4.45 5.30 3.52
C LEU A 88 -4.05 5.53 2.07
N LEU A 89 -2.75 5.47 1.78
CA LEU A 89 -2.21 5.54 0.43
C LEU A 89 -1.84 4.13 -0.06
N ASN A 90 -2.74 3.51 -0.77
CA ASN A 90 -2.55 2.26 -1.48
C ASN A 90 -1.78 2.53 -2.77
N ASN A 91 -0.46 2.25 -2.76
CA ASN A 91 0.44 2.53 -3.88
C ASN A 91 1.28 1.30 -4.28
N ALA A 92 1.39 0.29 -3.43
CA ALA A 92 2.13 -0.92 -3.78
C ALA A 92 1.59 -1.56 -5.06
N GLY A 93 2.48 -1.89 -5.99
CA GLY A 93 2.09 -2.53 -7.23
C GLY A 93 3.30 -3.09 -7.96
N LEU A 94 3.02 -4.05 -8.84
CA LEU A 94 3.99 -4.65 -9.75
C LEU A 94 3.33 -5.05 -11.07
N ILE A 95 4.15 -5.39 -12.04
CA ILE A 95 3.75 -6.06 -13.28
C ILE A 95 4.66 -7.26 -13.47
N ASN A 96 4.08 -8.45 -13.60
CA ASN A 96 4.79 -9.65 -13.98
C ASN A 96 4.66 -9.88 -15.50
N PHE A 97 5.76 -10.24 -16.16
CA PHE A 97 5.74 -10.62 -17.57
C PHE A 97 5.36 -12.08 -17.80
N ARG A 98 5.30 -12.87 -16.73
CA ARG A 98 4.82 -14.26 -16.71
C ARG A 98 3.91 -14.43 -15.50
N ARG A 99 2.89 -15.28 -15.61
CA ARG A 99 2.04 -15.63 -14.49
C ARG A 99 2.87 -16.19 -13.34
N LYS A 100 2.63 -15.65 -12.16
CA LYS A 100 3.17 -16.15 -10.90
C LYS A 100 2.03 -16.28 -9.91
N GLU A 101 2.17 -17.23 -9.01
CA GLU A 101 1.24 -17.44 -7.91
C GLU A 101 1.87 -16.98 -6.59
N THR A 102 1.04 -16.43 -5.73
CA THR A 102 1.38 -16.11 -4.35
C THR A 102 1.34 -17.36 -3.49
N ILE A 103 1.75 -17.26 -2.21
CA ILE A 103 1.62 -18.33 -1.24
C ILE A 103 0.16 -18.75 -1.00
N ASP A 104 -0.80 -17.87 -1.31
CA ASP A 104 -2.24 -18.12 -1.19
C ASP A 104 -2.85 -18.71 -2.48
N GLY A 105 -2.02 -19.06 -3.50
CA GLY A 105 -2.49 -19.59 -4.79
C GLY A 105 -3.15 -18.56 -5.70
N LEU A 106 -2.95 -17.27 -5.44
CA LEU A 106 -3.54 -16.18 -6.23
C LEU A 106 -2.54 -15.68 -7.29
N GLU A 107 -3.04 -15.17 -8.43
CA GLU A 107 -2.17 -14.48 -9.39
C GLU A 107 -1.56 -13.25 -8.73
N GLU A 108 -0.22 -13.12 -8.80
CA GLU A 108 0.53 -12.16 -7.97
C GLU A 108 0.22 -10.70 -8.30
N THR A 109 0.00 -10.36 -9.58
CA THR A 109 -0.35 -9.00 -9.99
C THR A 109 -1.73 -8.63 -9.48
N PHE A 110 -2.72 -9.52 -9.62
CA PHE A 110 -4.07 -9.32 -9.09
C PHE A 110 -4.06 -9.26 -7.55
N ALA A 111 -3.31 -10.16 -6.90
CA ALA A 111 -3.21 -10.19 -5.45
C ALA A 111 -2.63 -8.88 -4.89
N LEU A 112 -1.52 -8.39 -5.46
CA LEU A 112 -0.86 -7.20 -4.93
C LEU A 112 -1.54 -5.90 -5.36
N ASN A 113 -1.92 -5.77 -6.66
CA ASN A 113 -2.41 -4.48 -7.17
C ASN A 113 -3.90 -4.25 -6.87
N HIS A 114 -4.65 -5.32 -6.55
CA HIS A 114 -6.09 -5.22 -6.29
C HIS A 114 -6.48 -5.76 -4.92
N LEU A 115 -6.24 -7.06 -4.64
CA LEU A 115 -6.72 -7.67 -3.41
C LEU A 115 -6.06 -7.09 -2.16
N ALA A 116 -4.78 -6.72 -2.23
CA ALA A 116 -4.09 -6.05 -1.12
C ALA A 116 -4.76 -4.71 -0.76
N TYR A 117 -5.14 -3.91 -1.76
CA TYR A 117 -5.84 -2.64 -1.55
C TYR A 117 -7.20 -2.86 -0.91
N PHE A 118 -7.96 -3.83 -1.43
CA PHE A 118 -9.27 -4.20 -0.90
C PHE A 118 -9.17 -4.69 0.55
N SER A 119 -8.30 -5.68 0.80
CA SER A 119 -8.15 -6.29 2.13
C SER A 119 -7.66 -5.29 3.16
N LEU A 120 -6.59 -4.54 2.85
CA LEU A 120 -6.01 -3.55 3.78
C LEU A 120 -7.03 -2.45 4.11
N THR A 121 -7.75 -1.95 3.11
CA THR A 121 -8.79 -0.94 3.30
C THR A 121 -9.90 -1.42 4.24
N ASN A 122 -10.40 -2.64 4.02
CA ASN A 122 -11.48 -3.18 4.85
C ASN A 122 -11.02 -3.50 6.28
N LEU A 123 -9.81 -4.05 6.46
CA LEU A 123 -9.25 -4.36 7.77
C LEU A 123 -8.95 -3.11 8.60
N LEU A 124 -8.66 -1.98 7.96
CA LEU A 124 -8.36 -0.70 8.62
C LEU A 124 -9.55 0.26 8.64
N LEU A 125 -10.72 -0.16 8.13
CA LEU A 125 -11.86 0.74 7.91
C LEU A 125 -12.31 1.46 9.19
N ASP A 126 -12.32 0.78 10.33
CA ASP A 126 -12.73 1.39 11.60
C ASP A 126 -11.70 2.44 12.07
N LYS A 127 -10.40 2.18 11.91
CA LYS A 127 -9.35 3.17 12.18
C LYS A 127 -9.44 4.40 11.26
N ILE A 128 -9.84 4.19 10.00
CA ILE A 128 -10.09 5.28 9.04
C ILE A 128 -11.28 6.11 9.49
N LYS A 129 -12.37 5.48 9.96
CA LYS A 129 -13.57 6.18 10.45
C LYS A 129 -13.35 7.00 11.72
N GLU A 130 -12.32 6.70 12.51
CA GLU A 130 -11.95 7.52 13.69
C GLU A 130 -11.48 8.92 13.30
N SER A 131 -11.02 9.13 12.07
CA SER A 131 -10.58 10.44 11.59
C SER A 131 -11.74 11.24 11.01
N SER A 132 -11.89 12.49 11.44
CA SER A 132 -12.92 13.41 10.95
C SER A 132 -12.72 13.85 9.48
N SER A 133 -11.53 13.62 8.91
CA SER A 133 -11.15 14.06 7.57
C SER A 133 -10.40 13.01 6.78
N ALA A 134 -10.76 11.73 6.96
CA ALA A 134 -10.07 10.60 6.34
C ALA A 134 -10.08 10.64 4.80
N ARG A 135 -9.04 10.04 4.22
CA ARG A 135 -8.90 9.79 2.77
C ARG A 135 -8.35 8.40 2.52
N ILE A 136 -8.91 7.73 1.52
CA ILE A 136 -8.34 6.55 0.92
C ILE A 136 -7.91 6.95 -0.50
N VAL A 137 -6.63 6.80 -0.80
CA VAL A 137 -6.05 7.11 -2.10
C VAL A 137 -5.53 5.83 -2.73
N ASN A 138 -6.10 5.43 -3.85
CA ASN A 138 -5.68 4.27 -4.61
C ASN A 138 -4.90 4.72 -5.84
N VAL A 139 -3.64 4.34 -5.93
CA VAL A 139 -2.84 4.58 -7.14
C VAL A 139 -3.29 3.60 -8.22
N SER A 140 -3.67 4.14 -9.35
CA SER A 140 -4.11 3.40 -10.52
C SER A 140 -3.16 3.63 -11.70
N SER A 141 -3.39 2.95 -12.80
CA SER A 141 -2.56 3.03 -14.00
C SER A 141 -3.39 3.28 -15.25
N GLY A 142 -2.84 4.03 -16.20
CA GLY A 142 -3.37 4.14 -17.55
C GLY A 142 -3.42 2.82 -18.32
N ALA A 143 -2.78 1.76 -17.81
CA ALA A 143 -2.81 0.42 -18.41
C ALA A 143 -4.23 -0.18 -18.50
N HIS A 144 -5.18 0.28 -17.68
CA HIS A 144 -6.60 -0.13 -17.80
C HIS A 144 -7.18 0.15 -19.20
N GLN A 145 -6.61 1.09 -19.95
CA GLN A 145 -7.05 1.41 -21.33
C GLN A 145 -6.67 0.33 -22.34
N PHE A 146 -5.75 -0.59 -22.00
CA PHE A 146 -5.34 -1.68 -22.90
C PHE A 146 -6.33 -2.85 -22.89
N VAL A 147 -7.28 -2.87 -21.95
CA VAL A 147 -8.33 -3.90 -21.85
C VAL A 147 -9.71 -3.30 -22.07
N LYS A 148 -10.55 -4.01 -22.81
CA LYS A 148 -11.94 -3.55 -23.07
C LYS A 148 -12.88 -3.88 -21.90
N ARG A 149 -12.62 -4.97 -21.17
CA ARG A 149 -13.43 -5.45 -20.05
C ARG A 149 -12.64 -6.43 -19.18
N MET A 150 -13.05 -6.55 -17.93
CA MET A 150 -12.56 -7.58 -17.02
C MET A 150 -13.00 -8.97 -17.49
N ASN A 151 -12.08 -9.93 -17.46
CA ASN A 151 -12.40 -11.34 -17.76
C ASN A 151 -12.77 -12.07 -16.46
N PHE A 152 -14.04 -12.04 -16.10
CA PHE A 152 -14.52 -12.69 -14.88
C PHE A 152 -14.49 -14.23 -14.95
N ASP A 153 -14.44 -14.81 -16.16
CA ASP A 153 -14.38 -16.27 -16.37
C ASP A 153 -12.94 -16.81 -16.18
N ASP A 154 -11.95 -15.95 -16.05
CA ASP A 154 -10.54 -16.30 -15.85
C ASP A 154 -9.79 -15.16 -15.10
N ILE A 155 -10.34 -14.75 -13.96
CA ILE A 155 -9.82 -13.62 -13.18
C ILE A 155 -8.40 -13.87 -12.65
N GLN A 156 -8.01 -15.13 -12.48
CA GLN A 156 -6.68 -15.55 -12.06
C GLN A 156 -5.72 -15.79 -13.23
N SER A 157 -6.19 -15.53 -14.46
CA SER A 157 -5.40 -15.72 -15.70
C SER A 157 -4.77 -17.11 -15.81
N GLU A 158 -5.50 -18.16 -15.41
CA GLU A 158 -5.02 -19.55 -15.44
C GLU A 158 -5.00 -20.12 -16.86
N LYS A 159 -5.98 -19.71 -17.68
CA LYS A 159 -6.11 -20.17 -19.07
C LYS A 159 -5.23 -19.39 -20.02
N SER A 160 -5.05 -18.10 -19.77
CA SER A 160 -4.26 -17.21 -20.63
C SER A 160 -3.76 -16.00 -19.84
N TYR A 161 -2.44 -15.88 -19.71
CA TYR A 161 -1.79 -14.76 -19.04
C TYR A 161 -1.24 -13.75 -20.05
N LYS A 162 -1.66 -12.50 -19.91
CA LYS A 162 -1.13 -11.38 -20.70
C LYS A 162 -0.79 -10.23 -19.74
N PRO A 163 0.47 -9.78 -19.67
CA PRO A 163 0.95 -8.83 -18.64
C PRO A 163 0.21 -7.50 -18.57
N PHE A 164 -0.44 -7.11 -19.65
CA PHE A 164 -1.15 -5.84 -19.78
C PHE A 164 -2.66 -5.99 -20.05
N GLN A 165 -3.21 -7.14 -19.76
CA GLN A 165 -4.64 -7.42 -19.91
C GLN A 165 -5.26 -7.86 -18.60
#